data_e79b6439ab906320867545cc329d9210
#
_entry.id   e79b6439ab906320867545cc329d9210
#
_cell.length_a   1.000
_cell.length_b   1.000
_cell.length_c   1.000
_cell.angle_alpha   90.00
_cell.angle_beta   90.00
_cell.angle_gamma   90.00
#
_symmetry.space_group_name_H-M   'P 1'
#
loop_
_entity.id
_entity.type
_entity.pdbx_description
1 polymer ?
#
loop_
_entity_poly.entity_id
_entity_poly.type
_entity_poly.pdbx_seq_one_letter_code
_entity_poly.pdbx_strand_id
1 'polypeptide(L)'
;MILSASVKSHKYLLVKKSEAQAAAALKALGEPRRVEILRLLQSGPQAVGELASRVDVTQQAVSLHLAVLERAGLVEARKLGARSVYAVRIAGFAPVEQFVRSFWAPRLKALKDDIEKSR
;
A
#
# COMPACT_ATOMS: atom_id res chain seq x y z
N MET A 1 33.69 -6.21 15.78
CA MET A 1 33.42 -6.93 14.51
C MET A 1 32.07 -7.64 14.50
N ILE A 2 31.79 -8.44 15.52
CA ILE A 2 30.54 -9.21 15.61
C ILE A 2 29.31 -8.28 15.71
N LEU A 3 29.40 -7.21 16.52
CA LEU A 3 28.31 -6.24 16.68
C LEU A 3 28.02 -5.49 15.38
N SER A 4 29.08 -5.12 14.65
CA SER A 4 28.94 -4.42 13.38
C SER A 4 28.26 -5.28 12.31
N ALA A 5 28.63 -6.55 12.21
CA ALA A 5 28.00 -7.51 11.31
C ALA A 5 26.53 -7.76 11.67
N SER A 6 26.21 -7.87 12.97
CA SER A 6 24.86 -8.06 13.46
C SER A 6 23.96 -6.87 13.12
N VAL A 7 24.45 -5.64 13.29
CA VAL A 7 23.69 -4.41 12.95
C VAL A 7 23.43 -4.34 11.45
N LYS A 8 24.40 -4.65 10.61
CA LYS A 8 24.24 -4.66 9.15
C LYS A 8 23.20 -5.71 8.72
N SER A 9 23.27 -6.91 9.29
CA SER A 9 22.30 -7.97 9.00
C SER A 9 20.88 -7.57 9.40
N HIS A 10 20.73 -6.90 10.54
CA HIS A 10 19.43 -6.40 11.00
C HIS A 10 18.83 -5.38 10.04
N LYS A 11 19.62 -4.40 9.60
CA LYS A 11 19.19 -3.40 8.61
C LYS A 11 18.80 -4.05 7.30
N TYR A 12 19.61 -5.00 6.82
CA TYR A 12 19.34 -5.71 5.59
C TYR A 12 17.99 -6.46 5.67
N LEU A 13 17.73 -7.14 6.78
CA LEU A 13 16.48 -7.87 6.96
C LEU A 13 15.26 -6.94 7.03
N LEU A 14 15.40 -5.77 7.65
CA LEU A 14 14.32 -4.77 7.69
C LEU A 14 14.01 -4.23 6.30
N VAL A 15 15.03 -3.93 5.50
CA VAL A 15 14.85 -3.47 4.12
C VAL A 15 14.19 -4.55 3.28
N LYS A 16 14.63 -5.79 3.40
CA LYS A 16 14.02 -6.92 2.67
C LYS A 16 12.56 -7.12 3.05
N LYS A 17 12.23 -6.99 4.32
CA LYS A 17 10.86 -7.11 4.79
C LYS A 17 9.97 -6.00 4.21
N SER A 18 10.47 -4.76 4.22
CA SER A 18 9.76 -3.62 3.65
C SER A 18 9.56 -3.78 2.15
N GLU A 19 10.57 -4.25 1.42
CA GLU A 19 10.48 -4.50 -0.01
C GLU A 19 9.50 -5.64 -0.33
N ALA A 20 9.46 -6.69 0.49
CA ALA A 20 8.50 -7.77 0.33
C ALA A 20 7.07 -7.28 0.53
N GLN A 21 6.85 -6.41 1.51
CA GLN A 21 5.55 -5.78 1.74
C GLN A 21 5.17 -4.87 0.57
N ALA A 22 6.12 -4.10 0.05
CA ALA A 22 5.89 -3.25 -1.13
C ALA A 22 5.52 -4.11 -2.34
N ALA A 23 6.21 -5.22 -2.56
CA ALA A 23 5.93 -6.13 -3.67
C ALA A 23 4.53 -6.73 -3.56
N ALA A 24 4.11 -7.15 -2.37
CA ALA A 24 2.77 -7.68 -2.15
C ALA A 24 1.69 -6.63 -2.43
N ALA A 25 1.91 -5.39 -1.98
CA ALA A 25 0.99 -4.29 -2.23
C ALA A 25 0.92 -3.95 -3.72
N LEU A 26 2.07 -3.89 -4.40
CA LEU A 26 2.11 -3.61 -5.84
C LEU A 26 1.41 -4.71 -6.64
N LYS A 27 1.56 -5.96 -6.24
CA LYS A 27 0.87 -7.07 -6.88
C LYS A 27 -0.65 -6.94 -6.72
N ALA A 28 -1.10 -6.58 -5.52
CA ALA A 28 -2.52 -6.36 -5.27
C ALA A 28 -3.06 -5.20 -6.11
N LEU A 29 -2.27 -4.12 -6.28
CA LEU A 29 -2.63 -2.96 -7.08
C LEU A 29 -2.55 -3.21 -8.59
N GLY A 30 -1.97 -4.31 -9.02
CA GLY A 30 -1.79 -4.63 -10.43
C GLY A 30 -3.06 -5.12 -11.14
N GLU A 31 -4.20 -5.13 -10.46
CA GLU A 31 -5.47 -5.56 -11.03
C GLU A 31 -6.45 -4.37 -11.03
N PRO A 32 -6.99 -3.95 -12.23
CA PRO A 32 -7.81 -2.73 -12.34
C PRO A 32 -9.02 -2.69 -11.42
N ARG A 33 -9.69 -3.81 -11.20
CA ARG A 33 -10.87 -3.84 -10.32
C ARG A 33 -10.50 -3.55 -8.87
N ARG A 34 -9.34 -3.98 -8.43
CA ARG A 34 -8.86 -3.68 -7.07
C ARG A 34 -8.52 -2.20 -6.91
N VAL A 35 -7.94 -1.58 -7.93
CA VAL A 35 -7.69 -0.14 -7.94
C VAL A 35 -9.01 0.62 -7.86
N GLU A 36 -10.00 0.20 -8.64
CA GLU A 36 -11.34 0.80 -8.65
C GLU A 36 -12.00 0.73 -7.26
N ILE A 37 -11.93 -0.43 -6.62
CA ILE A 37 -12.45 -0.62 -5.26
C ILE A 37 -11.77 0.33 -4.27
N LEU A 38 -10.44 0.44 -4.33
CA LEU A 38 -9.71 1.35 -3.47
C LEU A 38 -10.12 2.80 -3.70
N ARG A 39 -10.34 3.21 -4.95
CA ARG A 39 -10.83 4.56 -5.26
C ARG A 39 -12.20 4.83 -4.61
N LEU A 40 -13.09 3.86 -4.68
CA LEU A 40 -14.40 3.99 -4.05
C LEU A 40 -14.29 4.09 -2.53
N LEU A 41 -13.38 3.35 -1.92
CA LEU A 41 -13.16 3.38 -0.48
C LEU A 41 -12.49 4.68 0.01
N GLN A 42 -11.91 5.47 -0.88
CA GLN A 42 -11.33 6.77 -0.51
C GLN A 42 -12.36 7.72 0.11
N SER A 43 -13.62 7.61 -0.30
CA SER A 43 -14.69 8.47 0.22
C SER A 43 -15.25 7.98 1.57
N GLY A 44 -14.80 6.84 2.06
CA GLY A 44 -15.19 6.32 3.36
C GLY A 44 -15.45 4.83 3.34
N PRO A 45 -15.64 4.22 4.53
CA PRO A 45 -15.91 2.78 4.63
C PRO A 45 -17.20 2.38 3.92
N GLN A 46 -17.18 1.21 3.27
CA GLN A 46 -18.33 0.69 2.54
C GLN A 46 -18.46 -0.81 2.72
N ALA A 47 -19.69 -1.31 2.67
CA ALA A 47 -19.98 -2.73 2.70
C ALA A 47 -19.78 -3.34 1.31
N VAL A 48 -19.60 -4.67 1.26
CA VAL A 48 -19.40 -5.41 0.01
C VAL A 48 -20.54 -5.13 -0.99
N GLY A 49 -21.78 -5.13 -0.51
CA GLY A 49 -22.94 -4.88 -1.38
C GLY A 49 -22.94 -3.48 -2.00
N GLU A 50 -22.49 -2.48 -1.23
CA GLU A 50 -22.37 -1.11 -1.73
C GLU A 50 -21.31 -1.01 -2.82
N LEU A 51 -20.17 -1.65 -2.60
CA LEU A 51 -19.08 -1.68 -3.59
C LEU A 51 -19.52 -2.40 -4.86
N ALA A 52 -20.16 -3.57 -4.71
CA ALA A 52 -20.62 -4.36 -5.86
C ALA A 52 -21.62 -3.60 -6.73
N SER A 53 -22.45 -2.73 -6.13
CA SER A 53 -23.41 -1.94 -6.88
C SER A 53 -22.74 -0.86 -7.75
N ARG A 54 -21.48 -0.52 -7.48
CA ARG A 54 -20.73 0.54 -8.18
C ARG A 54 -19.67 -0.01 -9.12
N VAL A 55 -19.24 -1.25 -8.92
CA VAL A 55 -18.24 -1.92 -9.75
C VAL A 55 -18.97 -2.98 -10.55
N ASP A 56 -18.65 -3.10 -11.83
CA ASP A 56 -19.32 -4.05 -12.72
C ASP A 56 -18.79 -5.48 -12.52
N VAL A 57 -18.96 -5.98 -11.30
CA VAL A 57 -18.61 -7.35 -10.91
C VAL A 57 -19.57 -7.82 -9.81
N THR A 58 -19.60 -9.12 -9.58
CA THR A 58 -20.46 -9.71 -8.55
C THR A 58 -19.98 -9.39 -7.14
N GLN A 59 -20.88 -9.51 -6.14
CA GLN A 59 -20.49 -9.39 -4.74
C GLN A 59 -19.41 -10.39 -4.36
N GLN A 60 -19.50 -11.61 -4.91
CA GLN A 60 -18.49 -12.64 -4.66
C GLN A 60 -17.14 -12.23 -5.18
N ALA A 61 -17.06 -11.65 -6.37
CA ALA A 61 -15.81 -11.13 -6.93
C ALA A 61 -15.27 -9.98 -6.10
N VAL A 62 -16.11 -9.05 -5.64
CA VAL A 62 -15.71 -7.96 -4.76
C VAL A 62 -15.10 -8.52 -3.47
N SER A 63 -15.74 -9.53 -2.86
CA SER A 63 -15.23 -10.17 -1.65
C SER A 63 -13.85 -10.77 -1.86
N LEU A 64 -13.61 -11.41 -3.01
CA LEU A 64 -12.30 -11.99 -3.35
C LEU A 64 -11.25 -10.89 -3.53
N HIS A 65 -11.59 -9.81 -4.21
CA HIS A 65 -10.68 -8.67 -4.37
C HIS A 65 -10.35 -8.02 -3.04
N LEU A 66 -11.33 -7.85 -2.16
CA LEU A 66 -11.11 -7.29 -0.82
C LEU A 66 -10.21 -8.21 0.02
N ALA A 67 -10.36 -9.52 -0.11
CA ALA A 67 -9.49 -10.47 0.60
C ALA A 67 -8.03 -10.34 0.17
N VAL A 68 -7.78 -10.14 -1.12
CA VAL A 68 -6.43 -9.90 -1.64
C VAL A 68 -5.87 -8.59 -1.09
N LEU A 69 -6.67 -7.52 -1.14
CA LEU A 69 -6.27 -6.20 -0.62
C LEU A 69 -6.01 -6.24 0.89
N GLU A 70 -6.83 -6.97 1.63
CA GLU A 70 -6.65 -7.11 3.08
C GLU A 70 -5.36 -7.85 3.42
N ARG A 71 -5.07 -8.94 2.73
CA ARG A 71 -3.81 -9.68 2.93
C ARG A 71 -2.59 -8.85 2.58
N ALA A 72 -2.71 -7.95 1.62
CA ALA A 72 -1.64 -7.03 1.25
C ALA A 72 -1.55 -5.84 2.22
N GLY A 73 -2.46 -5.72 3.18
CA GLY A 73 -2.43 -4.65 4.18
C GLY A 73 -3.00 -3.32 3.71
N LEU A 74 -3.71 -3.29 2.58
CA LEU A 74 -4.20 -2.04 1.97
C LEU A 74 -5.62 -1.67 2.41
N VAL A 75 -6.39 -2.64 2.91
CA VAL A 75 -7.72 -2.41 3.47
C VAL A 75 -7.87 -3.20 4.76
N GLU A 76 -8.84 -2.82 5.57
CA GLU A 76 -9.20 -3.53 6.78
C GLU A 76 -10.72 -3.61 6.92
N ALA A 77 -11.18 -4.71 7.53
CA ALA A 77 -12.58 -4.86 7.88
C ALA A 77 -12.86 -4.14 9.17
N ARG A 78 -14.00 -3.46 9.25
CA ARG A 78 -14.45 -2.74 10.45
C ARG A 78 -15.92 -3.04 10.71
N LYS A 79 -16.31 -2.95 11.99
CA LYS A 79 -17.72 -2.94 12.38
C LYS A 79 -18.18 -1.51 12.61
N LEU A 80 -19.27 -1.14 11.95
CA LEU A 80 -19.97 0.13 12.19
C LEU A 80 -21.39 -0.25 12.65
N GLY A 81 -21.58 -0.31 13.97
CA GLY A 81 -22.80 -0.86 14.54
C GLY A 81 -22.93 -2.35 14.17
N ALA A 82 -24.05 -2.72 13.58
CA ALA A 82 -24.30 -4.10 13.11
C ALA A 82 -23.69 -4.36 11.71
N ARG A 83 -23.22 -3.33 11.01
CA ARG A 83 -22.70 -3.45 9.64
C ARG A 83 -21.23 -3.85 9.64
N SER A 84 -20.90 -4.71 8.69
CA SER A 84 -19.50 -5.04 8.39
C SER A 84 -19.09 -4.23 7.15
N VAL A 85 -18.04 -3.42 7.29
CA VAL A 85 -17.58 -2.54 6.20
C VAL A 85 -16.07 -2.71 6.01
N TYR A 86 -15.57 -2.27 4.86
CA TYR A 86 -14.14 -2.22 4.56
C TYR A 86 -13.70 -0.77 4.44
N ALA A 87 -12.49 -0.50 4.89
CA ALA A 87 -11.90 0.83 4.84
C ALA A 87 -10.46 0.74 4.32
N VAL A 88 -9.98 1.81 3.69
CA VAL A 88 -8.57 1.90 3.30
C VAL A 88 -7.70 1.93 4.56
N ARG A 89 -6.63 1.16 4.55
CA ARG A 89 -5.62 1.17 5.59
C ARG A 89 -4.42 1.97 5.08
N ILE A 90 -4.41 3.26 5.39
CA ILE A 90 -3.41 4.20 4.86
C ILE A 90 -1.99 3.75 5.17
N ALA A 91 -1.74 3.28 6.40
CA ALA A 91 -0.43 2.80 6.81
C ALA A 91 0.10 1.65 5.94
N GLY A 92 -0.80 0.89 5.30
CA GLY A 92 -0.42 -0.22 4.42
C GLY A 92 0.27 0.23 3.14
N PHE A 93 0.13 1.51 2.77
CA PHE A 93 0.79 2.07 1.58
C PHE A 93 2.22 2.54 1.86
N ALA A 94 2.63 2.62 3.13
CA ALA A 94 3.96 3.13 3.48
C ALA A 94 5.11 2.36 2.80
N PRO A 95 5.10 1.02 2.72
CA PRO A 95 6.19 0.31 2.04
C PRO A 95 6.31 0.67 0.55
N VAL A 96 5.16 0.85 -0.14
CA VAL A 96 5.16 1.26 -1.55
C VAL A 96 5.69 2.68 -1.69
N GLU A 97 5.22 3.59 -0.85
CA GLU A 97 5.65 4.99 -0.86
C GLU A 97 7.16 5.09 -0.60
N GLN A 98 7.68 4.36 0.38
CA GLN A 98 9.10 4.32 0.68
C GLN A 98 9.91 3.76 -0.49
N PHE A 99 9.42 2.71 -1.13
CA PHE A 99 10.07 2.12 -2.29
C PHE A 99 10.15 3.13 -3.43
N VAL A 100 9.04 3.77 -3.78
CA VAL A 100 8.99 4.79 -4.84
C VAL A 100 9.90 5.97 -4.49
N ARG A 101 9.84 6.45 -3.26
CA ARG A 101 10.65 7.57 -2.78
C ARG A 101 12.14 7.28 -2.89
N SER A 102 12.57 6.04 -2.72
CA SER A 102 13.99 5.67 -2.81
C SER A 102 14.59 5.98 -4.18
N PHE A 103 13.77 6.01 -5.22
CA PHE A 103 14.22 6.39 -6.57
C PHE A 103 14.24 7.90 -6.78
N TRP A 104 13.36 8.63 -6.11
CA TRP A 104 13.23 10.07 -6.25
C TRP A 104 14.22 10.86 -5.38
N ALA A 105 14.51 10.39 -4.17
CA ALA A 105 15.32 11.13 -3.21
C ALA A 105 16.71 11.52 -3.75
N PRO A 106 17.49 10.63 -4.40
CA PRO A 106 18.78 11.03 -4.97
C PRO A 106 18.65 12.08 -6.06
N ARG A 107 17.63 12.01 -6.89
CA ARG A 107 17.41 12.98 -7.97
C ARG A 107 17.04 14.35 -7.45
N LEU A 108 16.17 14.40 -6.44
CA LEU A 108 15.78 15.64 -5.79
C LEU A 108 16.97 16.30 -5.11
N LYS A 109 17.82 15.52 -4.46
CA LYS A 109 19.04 16.02 -3.84
C LYS A 109 20.00 16.61 -4.87
N ALA A 110 20.22 15.91 -5.98
CA ALA A 110 21.09 16.38 -7.07
C ALA A 110 20.56 17.70 -7.64
N LEU A 111 19.26 17.80 -7.86
CA LEU A 111 18.63 19.02 -8.36
C LEU A 111 18.80 20.17 -7.39
N LYS A 112 18.61 19.92 -6.10
CA LYS A 112 18.79 20.94 -5.05
C LYS A 112 20.24 21.41 -5.03
N ASP A 113 21.22 20.51 -5.09
CA ASP A 113 22.64 20.85 -5.11
C ASP A 113 22.97 21.71 -6.33
N ASP A 114 22.45 21.39 -7.50
CA ASP A 114 22.64 22.18 -8.72
C ASP A 114 22.09 23.59 -8.58
N ILE A 115 20.93 23.74 -7.99
CA ILE A 115 20.30 25.06 -7.76
C ILE A 115 21.17 25.88 -6.79
N GLU A 116 21.66 25.25 -5.73
CA GLU A 116 22.51 25.92 -4.76
C GLU A 116 23.85 26.37 -5.36
N LYS A 117 24.43 25.57 -6.29
CA LYS A 117 25.65 25.91 -7.00
C LYS A 117 25.47 27.05 -7.97
N SER A 118 24.25 27.22 -8.52
CA SER A 118 23.94 28.31 -9.46
C SER A 118 23.83 29.68 -8.81
N ARG A 119 23.76 29.74 -7.50
CA ARG A 119 23.73 30.96 -6.73
C ARG A 119 25.14 31.41 -6.42
#